data_8369a9670c460f72e84588d0d587dee8
#
_entry.id   8369a9670c460f72e84588d0d587dee8
#
_cell.length_a   1.000
_cell.length_b   1.000
_cell.length_c   1.000
_cell.angle_alpha   90.00
_cell.angle_beta   90.00
_cell.angle_gamma   90.00
#
_symmetry.space_group_name_H-M   'P 1'
#
loop_
_entity.id
_entity.type
_entity.pdbx_description
1 polymer ?
#
loop_
_entity_poly.entity_id
_entity_poly.type
_entity_poly.pdbx_seq_one_letter_code
_entity_poly.pdbx_strand_id
1 'polypeptide(L)'
;MHLGNRDVTYDSWKEEFTVRHRGRANVRAVLDWVYRNVKAPERVLVAGSSAGGIAAPWYAVEIAERYPQAGIAVLGDGAGGYRDPGVAALMEGWGFFDDAPIWVSDGGAPGTFEEIWRRASIAAPEVTMAQYDNAYDEVQEMFLKLLGTEARLHKLIEANRNDLAATIPGFRSYVAGGTPHTLIRFDRLYTYEVEGVKAPDWLRALAEGEEMASVSCGSAAACEREPGQ
;
A
#
# COMPACT_ATOMS: atom_id res chain seq x y z
N MET A 1 4.08 5.88 -11.02
CA MET A 1 3.85 5.74 -9.58
C MET A 1 3.32 7.05 -9.01
N HIS A 2 2.43 7.00 -7.99
CA HIS A 2 1.73 8.18 -7.42
C HIS A 2 2.64 9.17 -6.68
N LEU A 3 3.87 8.78 -6.36
CA LEU A 3 4.88 9.64 -5.73
C LEU A 3 6.00 10.07 -6.68
N GLY A 4 6.01 9.59 -7.93
CA GLY A 4 7.02 9.97 -8.91
C GLY A 4 6.90 11.43 -9.32
N ASN A 5 8.05 12.09 -9.50
CA ASN A 5 8.15 13.53 -9.80
C ASN A 5 9.29 13.88 -10.77
N ARG A 6 9.73 12.95 -11.59
CA ARG A 6 10.91 13.10 -12.45
C ARG A 6 10.61 12.63 -13.88
N ASP A 7 11.29 13.18 -14.88
CA ASP A 7 11.35 12.60 -16.22
C ASP A 7 12.46 11.55 -16.25
N VAL A 8 12.16 10.36 -16.72
CA VAL A 8 13.11 9.25 -16.82
C VAL A 8 13.12 8.73 -18.25
N THR A 9 14.29 8.71 -18.87
CA THR A 9 14.48 8.16 -20.21
C THR A 9 14.93 6.70 -20.09
N TYR A 10 14.28 5.83 -20.81
CA TYR A 10 14.56 4.40 -20.88
C TYR A 10 15.01 4.04 -22.28
N ASP A 11 16.11 3.30 -22.37
CA ASP A 11 16.52 2.63 -23.60
C ASP A 11 15.79 1.29 -23.71
N SER A 12 15.10 1.07 -24.79
CA SER A 12 14.56 -0.23 -25.14
C SER A 12 15.25 -0.77 -26.41
N TRP A 13 15.08 -2.05 -26.67
CA TRP A 13 15.61 -2.65 -27.90
C TRP A 13 14.98 -2.11 -29.20
N LYS A 14 13.92 -1.32 -29.08
CA LYS A 14 13.22 -0.71 -30.23
C LYS A 14 13.53 0.77 -30.37
N GLU A 15 13.49 1.51 -29.26
CA GLU A 15 13.63 2.97 -29.27
C GLU A 15 13.90 3.49 -27.86
N GLU A 16 14.48 4.65 -27.76
CA GLU A 16 14.53 5.45 -26.55
C GLU A 16 13.16 6.11 -26.32
N PHE A 17 12.67 6.08 -25.08
CA PHE A 17 11.43 6.76 -24.72
C PHE A 17 11.51 7.39 -23.32
N THR A 18 10.86 8.52 -23.15
CA THR A 18 10.83 9.25 -21.87
C THR A 18 9.49 9.09 -21.19
N VAL A 19 9.50 8.59 -19.96
CA VAL A 19 8.34 8.55 -19.07
C VAL A 19 8.37 9.77 -18.15
N ARG A 20 7.30 10.53 -18.18
CA ARG A 20 7.11 11.67 -17.28
C ARG A 20 6.40 11.23 -16.02
N HIS A 21 7.15 10.98 -14.95
CA HIS A 21 6.58 10.66 -13.65
C HIS A 21 5.97 11.92 -13.02
N ARG A 22 4.65 12.03 -13.04
CA ARG A 22 3.89 13.18 -12.49
C ARG A 22 2.87 12.74 -11.44
N GLY A 23 3.10 11.58 -10.82
CA GLY A 23 2.16 11.01 -9.86
C GLY A 23 1.88 11.95 -8.69
N ARG A 24 2.92 12.55 -8.12
CA ARG A 24 2.77 13.52 -7.03
C ARG A 24 1.99 14.75 -7.45
N ALA A 25 2.30 15.35 -8.60
CA ALA A 25 1.58 16.51 -9.11
C ALA A 25 0.09 16.19 -9.36
N ASN A 26 -0.21 15.01 -9.90
CA ASN A 26 -1.58 14.58 -10.15
C ASN A 26 -2.36 14.40 -8.84
N VAL A 27 -1.78 13.73 -7.84
CA VAL A 27 -2.44 13.56 -6.53
C VAL A 27 -2.62 14.91 -5.83
N ARG A 28 -1.62 15.80 -5.89
CA ARG A 28 -1.75 17.16 -5.35
C ARG A 28 -2.94 17.91 -5.96
N ALA A 29 -3.11 17.86 -7.28
CA ALA A 29 -4.24 18.50 -7.94
C ALA A 29 -5.60 17.97 -7.43
N VAL A 30 -5.69 16.65 -7.19
CA VAL A 30 -6.89 16.02 -6.60
C VAL A 30 -7.09 16.44 -5.16
N LEU A 31 -6.04 16.40 -4.33
CA LEU A 31 -6.11 16.81 -2.92
C LEU A 31 -6.47 18.29 -2.78
N ASP A 32 -5.94 19.15 -3.63
CA ASP A 32 -6.33 20.58 -3.66
C ASP A 32 -7.82 20.77 -3.91
N TRP A 33 -8.40 19.94 -4.78
CA TRP A 33 -9.85 19.95 -4.99
C TRP A 33 -10.59 19.44 -3.76
N VAL A 34 -10.15 18.32 -3.17
CA VAL A 34 -10.73 17.75 -1.93
C VAL A 34 -10.70 18.80 -0.81
N TYR A 35 -9.56 19.44 -0.56
CA TYR A 35 -9.40 20.41 0.52
C TYR A 35 -10.24 21.69 0.34
N ARG A 36 -10.55 22.05 -0.90
CA ARG A 36 -11.48 23.16 -1.18
C ARG A 36 -12.94 22.78 -0.95
N ASN A 37 -13.32 21.52 -1.18
CA ASN A 37 -14.72 21.11 -1.21
C ASN A 37 -15.15 20.31 0.03
N VAL A 38 -14.23 19.60 0.69
CA VAL A 38 -14.49 18.86 1.92
C VAL A 38 -13.83 19.60 3.09
N LYS A 39 -14.61 20.17 4.00
CA LYS A 39 -14.09 21.09 5.03
C LYS A 39 -13.80 20.41 6.38
N ALA A 40 -14.70 19.55 6.83
CA ALA A 40 -14.61 18.89 8.13
C ALA A 40 -15.18 17.46 8.02
N PRO A 41 -14.47 16.53 7.37
CA PRO A 41 -14.90 15.16 7.36
C PRO A 41 -14.79 14.57 8.77
N GLU A 42 -15.74 13.75 9.16
CA GLU A 42 -15.64 12.98 10.41
C GLU A 42 -14.65 11.81 10.27
N ARG A 43 -14.62 11.20 9.08
CA ARG A 43 -13.74 10.08 8.75
C ARG A 43 -13.21 10.18 7.33
N VAL A 44 -11.99 9.67 7.12
CA VAL A 44 -11.37 9.57 5.79
C VAL A 44 -10.67 8.21 5.67
N LEU A 45 -11.03 7.45 4.65
CA LEU A 45 -10.28 6.28 4.23
C LEU A 45 -9.37 6.65 3.04
N VAL A 46 -8.06 6.54 3.25
CA VAL A 46 -7.05 6.68 2.19
C VAL A 46 -6.73 5.30 1.67
N ALA A 47 -7.18 4.97 0.48
CA ALA A 47 -6.98 3.65 -0.10
C ALA A 47 -6.23 3.73 -1.43
N GLY A 48 -5.37 2.76 -1.68
CA GLY A 48 -4.67 2.66 -2.95
C GLY A 48 -4.37 1.22 -3.33
N SER A 49 -4.59 0.88 -4.61
CA SER A 49 -4.28 -0.45 -5.15
C SER A 49 -2.93 -0.46 -5.84
N SER A 50 -2.15 -1.54 -5.67
CA SER A 50 -0.85 -1.73 -6.31
C SER A 50 0.12 -0.57 -6.02
N ALA A 51 0.62 0.12 -7.02
CA ALA A 51 1.44 1.32 -6.85
C ALA A 51 0.75 2.41 -5.99
N GLY A 52 -0.59 2.45 -5.96
CA GLY A 52 -1.36 3.29 -5.05
C GLY A 52 -1.26 2.83 -3.60
N GLY A 53 -1.23 1.53 -3.34
CA GLY A 53 -1.02 0.96 -2.01
C GLY A 53 0.34 1.33 -1.40
N ILE A 54 1.37 1.42 -2.25
CA ILE A 54 2.71 1.90 -1.85
C ILE A 54 2.66 3.39 -1.42
N ALA A 55 1.86 4.20 -2.12
CA ALA A 55 1.78 5.64 -1.87
C ALA A 55 0.79 6.02 -0.76
N ALA A 56 -0.15 5.13 -0.43
CA ALA A 56 -1.25 5.42 0.49
C ALA A 56 -0.78 5.93 1.86
N PRO A 57 0.21 5.33 2.56
CA PRO A 57 0.64 5.82 3.87
C PRO A 57 1.23 7.24 3.82
N TRP A 58 1.90 7.61 2.72
CA TRP A 58 2.37 8.98 2.54
C TRP A 58 1.22 10.00 2.57
N TYR A 59 0.19 9.73 1.76
CA TYR A 59 -0.95 10.64 1.68
C TYR A 59 -1.85 10.59 2.92
N ALA A 60 -1.84 9.48 3.66
CA ALA A 60 -2.54 9.40 4.94
C ALA A 60 -1.97 10.38 5.98
N VAL A 61 -0.63 10.51 6.05
CA VAL A 61 0.02 11.52 6.91
C VAL A 61 -0.38 12.94 6.50
N GLU A 62 -0.30 13.27 5.20
CA GLU A 62 -0.68 14.59 4.70
C GLU A 62 -2.16 14.92 4.98
N ILE A 63 -3.03 13.93 4.85
CA ILE A 63 -4.46 14.09 5.11
C ILE A 63 -4.74 14.22 6.62
N ALA A 64 -4.02 13.49 7.47
CA ALA A 64 -4.13 13.61 8.91
C ALA A 64 -3.70 15.02 9.40
N GLU A 65 -2.60 15.54 8.89
CA GLU A 65 -2.18 16.92 9.14
C GLU A 65 -3.24 17.94 8.72
N ARG A 66 -3.93 17.68 7.61
CA ARG A 66 -4.96 18.58 7.06
C ARG A 66 -6.28 18.50 7.82
N TYR A 67 -6.64 17.34 8.34
CA TYR A 67 -7.89 17.07 9.06
C TYR A 67 -7.63 16.45 10.45
N PRO A 68 -7.03 17.22 11.38
CA PRO A 68 -6.57 16.68 12.67
C PRO A 68 -7.72 16.24 13.61
N GLN A 69 -8.98 16.50 13.25
CA GLN A 69 -10.14 16.06 14.01
C GLN A 69 -10.87 14.86 13.37
N ALA A 70 -10.44 14.44 12.18
CA ALA A 70 -11.05 13.32 11.49
C ALA A 70 -10.42 11.99 11.93
N GLY A 71 -11.19 10.93 12.03
CA GLY A 71 -10.67 9.58 12.08
C GLY A 71 -10.08 9.19 10.72
N ILE A 72 -8.76 8.95 10.66
CA ILE A 72 -8.09 8.59 9.42
C ILE A 72 -7.72 7.12 9.44
N ALA A 73 -8.07 6.42 8.36
CA ALA A 73 -7.60 5.07 8.11
C ALA A 73 -6.88 4.98 6.75
N VAL A 74 -5.91 4.08 6.65
CA VAL A 74 -5.20 3.84 5.39
C VAL A 74 -5.21 2.36 5.02
N LEU A 75 -5.47 2.08 3.74
CA LEU A 75 -5.43 0.74 3.16
C LEU A 75 -4.42 0.68 2.00
N GLY A 76 -3.43 -0.19 2.13
CA GLY A 76 -2.61 -0.64 1.00
C GLY A 76 -3.17 -1.94 0.44
N ASP A 77 -3.57 -1.93 -0.82
CA ASP A 77 -4.22 -3.04 -1.50
C ASP A 77 -3.30 -3.64 -2.57
N GLY A 78 -2.78 -4.84 -2.33
CA GLY A 78 -1.94 -5.59 -3.26
C GLY A 78 -0.53 -5.04 -3.43
N ALA A 79 0.17 -4.72 -2.34
CA ALA A 79 1.54 -4.17 -2.39
C ALA A 79 2.44 -4.62 -1.22
N GLY A 80 2.02 -5.59 -0.40
CA GLY A 80 2.75 -6.03 0.79
C GLY A 80 3.96 -6.93 0.53
N GLY A 81 4.17 -7.41 -0.71
CA GLY A 81 5.25 -8.33 -1.03
C GLY A 81 6.58 -7.71 -1.47
N TYR A 82 6.66 -6.40 -1.65
CA TYR A 82 7.84 -5.75 -2.22
C TYR A 82 8.93 -5.46 -1.17
N ARG A 83 9.58 -6.52 -0.67
CA ARG A 83 10.68 -6.49 0.30
C ARG A 83 12.04 -6.74 -0.36
N ASP A 84 12.32 -6.10 -1.48
CA ASP A 84 13.55 -6.29 -2.24
C ASP A 84 14.45 -5.04 -2.15
N PRO A 85 15.78 -5.19 -1.99
CA PRO A 85 16.72 -4.06 -1.99
C PRO A 85 16.68 -3.23 -3.27
N GLY A 86 16.32 -3.83 -4.42
CA GLY A 86 16.15 -3.12 -5.69
C GLY A 86 15.03 -2.06 -5.68
N VAL A 87 14.11 -2.16 -4.73
CA VAL A 87 13.02 -1.20 -4.53
C VAL A 87 13.54 0.21 -4.26
N ALA A 88 14.61 0.35 -3.47
CA ALA A 88 15.22 1.65 -3.18
C ALA A 88 15.71 2.36 -4.45
N ALA A 89 16.35 1.62 -5.35
CA ALA A 89 16.82 2.15 -6.62
C ALA A 89 15.67 2.59 -7.54
N LEU A 90 14.57 1.85 -7.54
CA LEU A 90 13.36 2.25 -8.28
C LEU A 90 12.76 3.54 -7.70
N MET A 91 12.65 3.65 -6.39
CA MET A 91 12.14 4.84 -5.73
C MET A 91 12.98 6.07 -6.08
N GLU A 92 14.29 5.95 -6.00
CA GLU A 92 15.22 7.01 -6.37
C GLU A 92 15.08 7.39 -7.85
N GLY A 93 15.09 6.39 -8.74
CA GLY A 93 14.97 6.61 -10.20
C GLY A 93 13.68 7.33 -10.60
N TRP A 94 12.59 7.15 -9.88
CA TRP A 94 11.31 7.82 -10.16
C TRP A 94 11.18 9.20 -9.49
N GLY A 95 12.20 9.68 -8.77
CA GLY A 95 12.14 10.93 -8.01
C GLY A 95 11.17 10.86 -6.81
N PHE A 96 11.08 9.68 -6.19
CA PHE A 96 10.24 9.48 -5.01
C PHE A 96 10.65 10.40 -3.85
N PHE A 97 11.95 10.63 -3.69
CA PHE A 97 12.52 11.45 -2.60
C PHE A 97 12.63 12.92 -2.95
N ASP A 98 12.36 13.32 -4.21
CA ASP A 98 12.39 14.73 -4.60
C ASP A 98 11.33 15.49 -3.80
N ASP A 99 11.73 16.52 -3.07
CA ASP A 99 10.87 17.30 -2.18
C ASP A 99 10.09 16.46 -1.16
N ALA A 100 10.69 15.35 -0.68
CA ALA A 100 10.07 14.52 0.34
C ALA A 100 10.01 15.27 1.69
N PRO A 101 8.91 15.11 2.46
CA PRO A 101 8.84 15.67 3.81
C PRO A 101 9.89 15.02 4.73
N ILE A 102 10.25 15.75 5.79
CA ILE A 102 11.32 15.33 6.70
C ILE A 102 11.09 13.94 7.30
N TRP A 103 9.87 13.59 7.62
CA TRP A 103 9.55 12.29 8.20
C TRP A 103 9.83 11.10 7.26
N VAL A 104 9.92 11.34 5.95
CA VAL A 104 10.33 10.33 4.96
C VAL A 104 11.84 10.19 4.89
N SER A 105 12.58 11.29 5.01
CA SER A 105 14.03 11.34 4.79
C SER A 105 14.87 11.33 6.06
N ASP A 106 14.26 11.54 7.23
CA ASP A 106 14.97 11.51 8.51
C ASP A 106 15.57 10.12 8.78
N GLY A 107 16.86 10.07 9.06
CA GLY A 107 17.62 8.82 9.19
C GLY A 107 18.02 8.16 7.86
N GLY A 108 17.89 8.84 6.73
CA GLY A 108 18.22 8.36 5.38
C GLY A 108 17.02 7.94 4.54
N ALA A 109 17.24 7.64 3.26
CA ALA A 109 16.19 7.17 2.37
C ALA A 109 15.64 5.80 2.81
N PRO A 110 14.31 5.58 2.78
CA PRO A 110 13.74 4.26 3.04
C PRO A 110 14.30 3.21 2.08
N GLY A 111 14.72 2.07 2.62
CA GLY A 111 15.24 0.97 1.83
C GLY A 111 14.15 0.09 1.21
N THR A 112 12.93 0.13 1.76
CA THR A 112 11.78 -0.70 1.36
C THR A 112 10.47 0.08 1.46
N PHE A 113 9.41 -0.43 0.81
CA PHE A 113 8.09 0.20 0.93
C PHE A 113 7.50 0.07 2.33
N GLU A 114 7.77 -1.02 3.05
CA GLU A 114 7.29 -1.19 4.42
C GLU A 114 7.90 -0.18 5.39
N GLU A 115 9.13 0.28 5.14
CA GLU A 115 9.74 1.32 5.96
C GLU A 115 8.97 2.64 5.87
N ILE A 116 8.34 2.92 4.72
CA ILE A 116 7.45 4.08 4.57
C ILE A 116 6.24 3.95 5.49
N TRP A 117 5.66 2.74 5.61
CA TRP A 117 4.56 2.49 6.55
C TRP A 117 4.97 2.74 8.00
N ARG A 118 6.14 2.25 8.40
CA ARG A 118 6.67 2.50 9.76
C ARG A 118 6.90 3.98 10.03
N ARG A 119 7.53 4.69 9.10
CA ARG A 119 7.77 6.14 9.24
C ARG A 119 6.47 6.92 9.26
N ALA A 120 5.51 6.56 8.43
CA ALA A 120 4.18 7.16 8.43
C ALA A 120 3.45 6.95 9.77
N SER A 121 3.57 5.76 10.39
CA SER A 121 2.97 5.50 11.71
C SER A 121 3.59 6.30 12.85
N ILE A 122 4.86 6.67 12.72
CA ILE A 122 5.54 7.56 13.69
C ILE A 122 5.09 9.02 13.47
N ALA A 123 4.96 9.44 12.20
CA ALA A 123 4.57 10.79 11.84
C ALA A 123 3.09 11.10 12.14
N ALA A 124 2.21 10.09 12.03
CA ALA A 124 0.77 10.20 12.27
C ALA A 124 0.29 8.96 13.06
N PRO A 125 0.57 8.88 14.36
CA PRO A 125 0.28 7.70 15.20
C PRO A 125 -1.22 7.44 15.41
N GLU A 126 -2.07 8.42 15.13
CA GLU A 126 -3.53 8.32 15.17
C GLU A 126 -4.13 7.63 13.94
N VAL A 127 -3.38 7.47 12.86
CA VAL A 127 -3.86 6.83 11.63
C VAL A 127 -3.95 5.31 11.80
N THR A 128 -5.13 4.74 11.59
CA THR A 128 -5.31 3.28 11.54
C THR A 128 -4.73 2.74 10.25
N MET A 129 -3.78 1.81 10.35
CA MET A 129 -3.05 1.27 9.20
C MET A 129 -3.42 -0.18 8.89
N ALA A 130 -3.75 -0.45 7.63
CA ALA A 130 -4.12 -1.79 7.18
C ALA A 130 -3.60 -2.12 5.78
N GLN A 131 -3.37 -3.41 5.54
CA GLN A 131 -3.00 -3.94 4.22
C GLN A 131 -3.87 -5.13 3.83
N TYR A 132 -4.14 -5.22 2.53
CA TYR A 132 -4.72 -6.39 1.88
C TYR A 132 -3.74 -6.94 0.85
N ASP A 133 -3.58 -8.27 0.81
CA ASP A 133 -2.80 -8.97 -0.21
C ASP A 133 -3.44 -10.32 -0.56
N ASN A 134 -3.24 -10.78 -1.80
CA ASN A 134 -3.39 -12.19 -2.16
C ASN A 134 -2.04 -12.89 -2.03
N ALA A 135 -2.04 -14.07 -1.42
CA ALA A 135 -0.80 -14.78 -1.06
C ALA A 135 0.09 -15.15 -2.25
N TYR A 136 -0.51 -15.33 -3.42
CA TYR A 136 0.16 -15.72 -4.68
C TYR A 136 -0.12 -14.73 -5.82
N ASP A 137 -0.31 -13.46 -5.52
CA ASP A 137 -0.57 -12.38 -6.46
C ASP A 137 0.42 -12.39 -7.64
N GLU A 138 -0.06 -12.76 -8.83
CA GLU A 138 0.77 -12.92 -10.04
C GLU A 138 1.44 -11.63 -10.48
N VAL A 139 0.84 -10.48 -10.23
CA VAL A 139 1.40 -9.18 -10.61
C VAL A 139 2.55 -8.80 -9.70
N GLN A 140 2.42 -8.99 -8.39
CA GLN A 140 3.53 -8.80 -7.47
C GLN A 140 4.67 -9.77 -7.77
N GLU A 141 4.38 -11.05 -8.03
CA GLU A 141 5.40 -12.04 -8.44
C GLU A 141 6.12 -11.63 -9.72
N MET A 142 5.41 -11.15 -10.72
CA MET A 142 5.99 -10.66 -11.97
C MET A 142 6.99 -9.52 -11.70
N PHE A 143 6.60 -8.53 -10.90
CA PHE A 143 7.49 -7.41 -10.58
C PHE A 143 8.70 -7.84 -9.74
N LEU A 144 8.54 -8.75 -8.78
CA LEU A 144 9.66 -9.30 -8.02
C LEU A 144 10.67 -10.01 -8.94
N LYS A 145 10.19 -10.81 -9.90
CA LYS A 145 11.05 -11.43 -10.91
C LYS A 145 11.81 -10.41 -11.77
N LEU A 146 11.17 -9.30 -12.13
CA LEU A 146 11.83 -8.20 -12.85
C LEU A 146 12.92 -7.50 -12.01
N LEU A 147 12.79 -7.52 -10.69
CA LEU A 147 13.81 -7.04 -9.75
C LEU A 147 14.91 -8.07 -9.46
N GLY A 148 14.80 -9.29 -10.02
CA GLY A 148 15.74 -10.38 -9.76
C GLY A 148 15.54 -11.09 -8.43
N THR A 149 14.39 -10.93 -7.79
CA THR A 149 14.07 -11.57 -6.52
C THR A 149 13.65 -13.02 -6.74
N GLU A 150 14.34 -13.95 -6.08
CA GLU A 150 14.02 -15.39 -6.10
C GLU A 150 13.08 -15.82 -4.96
N ALA A 151 12.78 -14.92 -4.02
CA ALA A 151 11.95 -15.23 -2.87
C ALA A 151 10.48 -15.48 -3.27
N ARG A 152 9.81 -16.40 -2.55
CA ARG A 152 8.40 -16.68 -2.77
C ARG A 152 7.53 -15.56 -2.20
N LEU A 153 6.62 -15.02 -2.99
CA LEU A 153 5.77 -13.88 -2.64
C LEU A 153 5.05 -14.07 -1.29
N HIS A 154 4.42 -15.23 -1.07
CA HIS A 154 3.67 -15.46 0.18
C HIS A 154 4.57 -15.35 1.43
N LYS A 155 5.87 -15.68 1.35
CA LYS A 155 6.82 -15.49 2.44
C LYS A 155 7.19 -14.04 2.65
N LEU A 156 7.28 -13.27 1.57
CA LEU A 156 7.54 -11.83 1.66
C LEU A 156 6.35 -11.10 2.29
N ILE A 157 5.11 -11.45 1.89
CA ILE A 157 3.89 -10.91 2.49
C ILE A 157 3.80 -11.29 3.98
N GLU A 158 4.07 -12.56 4.33
CA GLU A 158 4.09 -13.00 5.73
C GLU A 158 5.10 -12.20 6.56
N ALA A 159 6.32 -12.04 6.07
CA ALA A 159 7.36 -11.28 6.74
C ALA A 159 6.99 -9.81 6.87
N ASN A 160 6.47 -9.17 5.81
CA ASN A 160 6.02 -7.78 5.83
C ASN A 160 4.94 -7.56 6.91
N ARG A 161 3.86 -8.35 6.89
CA ARG A 161 2.78 -8.19 7.86
C ARG A 161 3.23 -8.42 9.31
N ASN A 162 4.15 -9.37 9.55
CA ASN A 162 4.68 -9.62 10.88
C ASN A 162 5.53 -8.46 11.39
N ASP A 163 6.39 -7.90 10.54
CA ASP A 163 7.20 -6.73 10.89
C ASP A 163 6.36 -5.49 11.15
N LEU A 164 5.35 -5.24 10.30
CA LEU A 164 4.44 -4.11 10.50
C LEU A 164 3.57 -4.29 11.75
N ALA A 165 3.06 -5.49 12.00
CA ALA A 165 2.29 -5.77 13.22
C ALA A 165 3.13 -5.63 14.50
N ALA A 166 4.43 -5.95 14.45
CA ALA A 166 5.34 -5.79 15.56
C ALA A 166 5.76 -4.33 15.81
N THR A 167 5.71 -3.47 14.79
CA THR A 167 6.26 -2.11 14.85
C THR A 167 5.21 -1.01 14.79
N ILE A 168 4.01 -1.29 14.25
CA ILE A 168 2.91 -0.33 14.13
C ILE A 168 1.77 -0.73 15.08
N PRO A 169 1.51 0.02 16.15
CA PRO A 169 0.40 -0.26 17.04
C PRO A 169 -0.94 -0.31 16.28
N GLY A 170 -1.70 -1.36 16.48
CA GLY A 170 -3.00 -1.49 15.85
C GLY A 170 -2.99 -1.82 14.34
N PHE A 171 -1.84 -2.12 13.73
CA PHE A 171 -1.78 -2.58 12.34
C PHE A 171 -2.66 -3.81 12.09
N ARG A 172 -3.36 -3.83 10.97
CA ARG A 172 -4.22 -4.95 10.55
C ARG A 172 -3.90 -5.41 9.14
N SER A 173 -4.05 -6.71 8.90
CA SER A 173 -3.85 -7.28 7.57
C SER A 173 -4.96 -8.27 7.21
N TYR A 174 -5.33 -8.28 5.95
CA TYR A 174 -6.22 -9.27 5.36
C TYR A 174 -5.46 -9.98 4.23
N VAL A 175 -5.08 -11.24 4.44
CA VAL A 175 -4.39 -12.04 3.43
C VAL A 175 -5.34 -13.10 2.88
N ALA A 176 -5.77 -12.91 1.64
CA ALA A 176 -6.57 -13.88 0.91
C ALA A 176 -5.68 -14.90 0.18
N GLY A 177 -6.23 -16.06 -0.12
CA GLY A 177 -5.58 -17.04 -0.99
C GLY A 177 -5.71 -16.66 -2.47
N GLY A 178 -5.00 -17.40 -3.33
CA GLY A 178 -5.08 -17.27 -4.78
C GLY A 178 -4.16 -16.22 -5.37
N THR A 179 -4.28 -16.08 -6.68
CA THR A 179 -3.38 -15.29 -7.54
C THR A 179 -3.86 -13.91 -7.96
N PRO A 180 -5.14 -13.50 -7.73
CA PRO A 180 -5.60 -12.20 -8.17
C PRO A 180 -4.81 -11.04 -7.60
N HIS A 181 -4.66 -10.00 -8.40
CA HIS A 181 -4.04 -8.75 -7.96
C HIS A 181 -5.09 -7.76 -7.49
N THR A 182 -4.93 -7.25 -6.27
CA THR A 182 -5.78 -6.24 -5.62
C THR A 182 -7.23 -6.68 -5.36
N LEU A 183 -7.95 -5.98 -4.49
CA LEU A 183 -9.30 -6.28 -4.05
C LEU A 183 -10.30 -5.19 -4.41
N ILE A 184 -10.04 -3.94 -3.97
CA ILE A 184 -11.04 -2.87 -3.92
C ILE A 184 -11.57 -2.41 -5.29
N ARG A 185 -10.92 -2.82 -6.37
CA ARG A 185 -11.28 -2.46 -7.75
C ARG A 185 -12.17 -3.50 -8.46
N PHE A 186 -12.47 -4.62 -7.81
CA PHE A 186 -13.10 -5.77 -8.45
C PHE A 186 -14.26 -6.33 -7.61
N ASP A 187 -15.17 -7.06 -8.26
CA ASP A 187 -16.35 -7.69 -7.63
C ASP A 187 -15.98 -8.70 -6.55
N ARG A 188 -14.77 -9.23 -6.56
CA ARG A 188 -14.26 -10.10 -5.50
C ARG A 188 -14.29 -9.45 -4.12
N LEU A 189 -14.27 -8.12 -4.05
CA LEU A 189 -14.51 -7.37 -2.82
C LEU A 189 -15.76 -7.87 -2.10
N TYR A 190 -16.82 -8.19 -2.82
CA TYR A 190 -18.12 -8.59 -2.26
C TYR A 190 -18.26 -10.07 -1.98
N THR A 191 -17.34 -10.89 -2.49
CA THR A 191 -17.42 -12.35 -2.43
C THR A 191 -16.35 -13.01 -1.57
N TYR A 192 -15.22 -12.32 -1.34
CA TYR A 192 -14.13 -12.91 -0.56
C TYR A 192 -14.47 -12.99 0.92
N GLU A 193 -14.22 -14.19 1.47
CA GLU A 193 -14.32 -14.48 2.89
C GLU A 193 -13.12 -15.33 3.32
N VAL A 194 -12.43 -14.92 4.37
CA VAL A 194 -11.25 -15.62 4.93
C VAL A 194 -11.50 -15.82 6.41
N GLU A 195 -11.43 -17.06 6.89
CA GLU A 195 -11.67 -17.43 8.30
C GLU A 195 -13.01 -16.91 8.84
N GLY A 196 -14.06 -16.89 7.99
CA GLY A 196 -15.39 -16.41 8.36
C GLY A 196 -15.54 -14.88 8.35
N VAL A 197 -14.48 -14.15 7.98
CA VAL A 197 -14.50 -12.69 7.87
C VAL A 197 -14.67 -12.28 6.42
N LYS A 198 -15.79 -11.64 6.10
CA LYS A 198 -16.04 -11.11 4.76
C LYS A 198 -15.24 -9.85 4.50
N ALA A 199 -14.63 -9.75 3.32
CA ALA A 199 -13.82 -8.60 2.93
C ALA A 199 -14.58 -7.26 3.01
N PRO A 200 -15.85 -7.13 2.57
CA PRO A 200 -16.56 -5.85 2.68
C PRO A 200 -16.83 -5.47 4.15
N ASP A 201 -17.09 -6.43 5.04
CA ASP A 201 -17.29 -6.14 6.46
C ASP A 201 -15.99 -5.69 7.12
N TRP A 202 -14.86 -6.33 6.78
CA TRP A 202 -13.53 -5.95 7.26
C TRP A 202 -13.15 -4.54 6.79
N LEU A 203 -13.41 -4.20 5.50
CA LEU A 203 -13.14 -2.87 4.97
C LEU A 203 -14.07 -1.79 5.56
N ARG A 204 -15.34 -2.14 5.81
CA ARG A 204 -16.27 -1.23 6.48
C ARG A 204 -15.77 -0.92 7.90
N ALA A 205 -15.38 -1.93 8.66
CA ALA A 205 -14.85 -1.75 10.01
C ALA A 205 -13.60 -0.85 10.01
N LEU A 206 -12.68 -1.03 9.03
CA LEU A 206 -11.54 -0.13 8.85
C LEU A 206 -11.98 1.32 8.60
N ALA A 207 -12.91 1.54 7.67
CA ALA A 207 -13.38 2.86 7.29
C ALA A 207 -14.14 3.56 8.44
N GLU A 208 -14.88 2.80 9.24
CA GLU A 208 -15.66 3.30 10.38
C GLU A 208 -14.84 3.36 11.68
N GLY A 209 -13.59 2.88 11.66
CA GLY A 209 -12.71 2.86 12.84
C GLY A 209 -13.22 1.91 13.92
N GLU A 210 -13.92 0.85 13.51
CA GLU A 210 -14.39 -0.21 14.40
C GLU A 210 -13.24 -1.20 14.71
N GLU A 211 -13.41 -1.97 15.77
CA GLU A 211 -12.45 -3.02 16.09
C GLU A 211 -12.48 -4.13 15.03
N MET A 212 -11.31 -4.52 14.55
CA MET A 212 -11.16 -5.58 13.55
C MET A 212 -9.92 -6.43 13.82
N ALA A 213 -9.96 -7.69 13.42
CA ALA A 213 -8.83 -8.60 13.53
C ALA A 213 -8.03 -8.64 12.21
N SER A 214 -6.75 -9.00 12.31
CA SER A 214 -6.01 -9.49 11.15
C SER A 214 -6.47 -10.89 10.80
N VAL A 215 -6.67 -11.18 9.51
CA VAL A 215 -7.03 -12.50 9.01
C VAL A 215 -6.08 -12.96 7.92
N SER A 216 -5.96 -14.27 7.74
CA SER A 216 -5.03 -14.85 6.77
C SER A 216 -5.57 -16.20 6.29
N CYS A 217 -5.32 -16.53 5.05
CA CYS A 217 -5.66 -17.83 4.46
C CYS A 217 -5.00 -19.04 5.15
N GLY A 218 -4.12 -18.81 6.13
CA GLY A 218 -3.56 -19.86 6.99
C GLY A 218 -2.35 -20.57 6.40
N SER A 219 -2.47 -21.88 6.11
CA SER A 219 -1.36 -22.66 5.56
C SER A 219 -1.09 -22.35 4.08
N ALA A 220 0.14 -22.64 3.62
CA ALA A 220 0.49 -22.46 2.21
C ALA A 220 -0.52 -23.14 1.26
N ALA A 221 -0.94 -24.37 1.57
CA ALA A 221 -1.91 -25.11 0.75
C ALA A 221 -3.31 -24.49 0.76
N ALA A 222 -3.74 -23.91 1.88
CA ALA A 222 -5.01 -23.17 1.94
C ALA A 222 -4.95 -21.86 1.16
N CYS A 223 -3.79 -21.21 1.17
CA CYS A 223 -3.53 -19.97 0.45
C CYS A 223 -3.41 -20.14 -1.08
N GLU A 224 -3.23 -21.36 -1.59
CA GLU A 224 -3.22 -21.59 -3.06
C GLU A 224 -4.59 -21.38 -3.71
N ARG A 225 -5.68 -21.44 -2.94
CA ARG A 225 -7.05 -21.27 -3.46
C ARG A 225 -7.58 -19.88 -3.19
N GLU A 226 -8.33 -19.36 -4.15
CA GLU A 226 -9.11 -18.16 -3.92
C GLU A 226 -10.25 -18.43 -2.91
N PRO A 227 -10.61 -17.45 -2.07
CA PRO A 227 -11.79 -17.55 -1.23
C PRO A 227 -13.05 -17.78 -2.06
N GLY A 228 -13.85 -18.77 -1.66
CA GLY A 228 -15.13 -19.09 -2.31
C GLY A 228 -15.04 -20.09 -3.48
N GLN A 229 -13.87 -20.68 -3.72
CA GLN A 229 -13.70 -21.81 -4.67
C GLN A 229 -13.61 -23.16 -3.97
#